data_d38d64aa421dd69b30bb4e3c9b541247
#
_entry.id   d38d64aa421dd69b30bb4e3c9b541247
#
_cell.length_a   1.000
_cell.length_b   1.000
_cell.length_c   1.000
_cell.angle_alpha   90.00
_cell.angle_beta   90.00
_cell.angle_gamma   90.00
#
_symmetry.space_group_name_H-M   'P 1'
#
loop_
_entity.id
_entity.type
_entity.pdbx_description
1 polymer ?
#
loop_
_entity_poly.entity_id
_entity_poly.type
_entity_poly.pdbx_seq_one_letter_code
_entity_poly.pdbx_strand_id
1 'polypeptide(L)'
;YSSGITVSRWVDGVLEEDDNISQRTALKAMFYWGHAVNSQTRGVEMQKAMQKLEMMVIVDPYPTVASVMHDRTDGVYLLPAATQFETTGSVTATNRSIQWRDQVIEPLFESKPDHEIMYLFARKLGFGNELVKNYEMNGDEPLIEDILREINRGMWTVGYTGQSPERLKEHQQNWHTFSFENLRAQGGPADGDYYGLPWPCWGTPE
;
A
#
# COMPACT_ATOMS: atom_id res chain seq x y z
N TYR A 1 -21.72 -11.74 -4.19
CA TYR A 1 -20.49 -11.01 -4.55
C TYR A 1 -20.72 -10.36 -5.91
N SER A 2 -20.66 -9.01 -5.98
CA SER A 2 -20.60 -8.33 -7.26
C SER A 2 -19.17 -8.44 -7.80
N SER A 3 -19.01 -8.85 -9.06
CA SER A 3 -17.71 -8.86 -9.71
C SER A 3 -17.21 -7.41 -9.87
N GLY A 4 -15.98 -7.14 -9.47
CA GLY A 4 -15.34 -5.85 -9.73
C GLY A 4 -14.92 -5.72 -11.21
N ILE A 5 -14.50 -4.52 -11.59
CA ILE A 5 -13.88 -4.26 -12.88
C ILE A 5 -12.37 -4.42 -12.75
N THR A 6 -11.72 -5.00 -13.73
CA THR A 6 -10.25 -5.06 -13.78
C THR A 6 -9.65 -3.66 -13.89
N VAL A 7 -8.47 -3.46 -13.33
CA VAL A 7 -7.76 -2.16 -13.37
C VAL A 7 -7.59 -1.64 -14.80
N SER A 8 -7.35 -2.51 -15.77
CA SER A 8 -7.22 -2.13 -17.18
C SER A 8 -8.52 -1.61 -17.80
N ARG A 9 -9.68 -1.85 -17.17
CA ARG A 9 -11.01 -1.48 -17.66
C ARG A 9 -11.73 -0.43 -16.80
N TRP A 10 -11.08 0.16 -15.81
CA TRP A 10 -11.73 1.20 -15.00
C TRP A 10 -12.23 2.39 -15.84
N VAL A 11 -11.51 2.70 -16.92
CA VAL A 11 -11.90 3.76 -17.88
C VAL A 11 -13.24 3.45 -18.52
N ASP A 12 -13.44 2.20 -18.91
CA ASP A 12 -14.73 1.74 -19.46
C ASP A 12 -15.81 1.84 -18.39
N GLY A 13 -15.48 1.50 -17.14
CA GLY A 13 -16.38 1.62 -16.00
C GLY A 13 -16.87 3.04 -15.70
N VAL A 14 -16.17 4.07 -16.19
CA VAL A 14 -16.58 5.47 -16.09
C VAL A 14 -17.28 5.94 -17.36
N LEU A 15 -16.82 5.52 -18.53
CA LEU A 15 -17.23 6.08 -19.82
C LEU A 15 -18.36 5.30 -20.48
N GLU A 16 -18.44 3.98 -20.30
CA GLU A 16 -19.41 3.10 -20.92
C GLU A 16 -20.66 2.91 -20.06
N GLU A 17 -21.76 2.55 -20.68
CA GLU A 17 -23.00 2.19 -20.00
C GLU A 17 -22.96 0.75 -19.49
N ASP A 18 -23.81 0.42 -18.54
CA ASP A 18 -23.78 -0.77 -17.69
C ASP A 18 -23.76 -2.11 -18.42
N ASP A 19 -24.41 -2.22 -19.55
CA ASP A 19 -24.60 -3.49 -20.26
C ASP A 19 -23.28 -4.09 -20.78
N ASN A 20 -22.27 -3.25 -21.04
CA ASN A 20 -20.99 -3.68 -21.60
C ASN A 20 -19.98 -4.16 -20.54
N ILE A 21 -20.15 -3.77 -19.27
CA ILE A 21 -19.18 -4.00 -18.22
C ILE A 21 -19.75 -4.69 -16.98
N SER A 22 -21.01 -5.14 -17.04
CA SER A 22 -21.69 -5.84 -15.94
C SER A 22 -21.74 -5.04 -14.63
N GLN A 23 -21.88 -3.73 -14.72
CA GLN A 23 -22.05 -2.82 -13.59
C GLN A 23 -23.48 -2.26 -13.55
N ARG A 24 -23.95 -1.96 -12.35
CA ARG A 24 -25.28 -1.33 -12.15
C ARG A 24 -25.27 0.17 -12.42
N THR A 25 -24.12 0.82 -12.23
CA THR A 25 -23.93 2.26 -12.41
C THR A 25 -22.49 2.54 -12.83
N ALA A 26 -22.27 3.62 -13.57
CA ALA A 26 -20.92 4.09 -13.87
C ALA A 26 -20.14 4.40 -12.59
N LEU A 27 -18.81 4.24 -12.63
CA LEU A 27 -17.93 4.65 -11.56
C LEU A 27 -17.98 6.16 -11.39
N LYS A 28 -18.15 6.61 -10.15
CA LYS A 28 -18.30 8.03 -9.78
C LYS A 28 -17.12 8.58 -9.01
N ALA A 29 -16.42 7.71 -8.27
CA ALA A 29 -15.28 8.09 -7.44
C ALA A 29 -14.08 7.20 -7.74
N MET A 30 -12.88 7.80 -7.66
CA MET A 30 -11.63 7.09 -7.85
C MET A 30 -10.61 7.51 -6.80
N PHE A 31 -9.93 6.53 -6.22
CA PHE A 31 -8.76 6.74 -5.39
C PHE A 31 -7.51 6.29 -6.16
N TYR A 32 -6.60 7.23 -6.39
CA TYR A 32 -5.25 6.95 -6.88
C TYR A 32 -4.31 6.96 -5.68
N TRP A 33 -3.79 5.80 -5.33
CA TRP A 33 -2.96 5.64 -4.15
C TRP A 33 -1.57 5.15 -4.55
N GLY A 34 -0.57 6.05 -4.48
CA GLY A 34 0.81 5.75 -4.86
C GLY A 34 0.92 5.23 -6.29
N HIS A 35 0.14 5.76 -7.23
CA HIS A 35 0.02 5.20 -8.58
C HIS A 35 0.32 6.22 -9.68
N ALA A 36 1.31 5.89 -10.49
CA ALA A 36 1.68 6.69 -11.67
C ALA A 36 0.78 6.34 -12.86
N VAL A 37 -0.29 7.10 -13.06
CA VAL A 37 -1.28 6.86 -14.13
C VAL A 37 -0.68 6.93 -15.55
N ASN A 38 0.42 7.64 -15.73
CA ASN A 38 1.13 7.72 -17.00
C ASN A 38 1.82 6.41 -17.41
N SER A 39 1.92 5.43 -16.51
CA SER A 39 2.40 4.09 -16.82
C SER A 39 1.32 3.16 -17.40
N GLN A 40 0.07 3.61 -17.41
CA GLN A 40 -1.05 2.86 -17.97
C GLN A 40 -1.26 3.17 -19.45
N THR A 41 -1.94 2.25 -20.15
CA THR A 41 -2.40 2.45 -21.52
C THR A 41 -3.63 3.35 -21.56
N ARG A 42 -4.01 3.82 -22.75
CA ARG A 42 -5.26 4.56 -22.99
C ARG A 42 -5.30 5.96 -22.33
N GLY A 43 -4.19 6.69 -22.40
CA GLY A 43 -4.06 8.00 -21.74
C GLY A 43 -5.15 9.02 -22.10
N VAL A 44 -5.59 9.05 -23.37
CA VAL A 44 -6.64 9.97 -23.82
C VAL A 44 -8.00 9.62 -23.20
N GLU A 45 -8.34 8.32 -23.16
CA GLU A 45 -9.60 7.87 -22.54
C GLU A 45 -9.54 8.02 -21.01
N MET A 46 -8.37 7.82 -20.38
CA MET A 46 -8.18 8.11 -18.96
C MET A 46 -8.47 9.57 -18.64
N GLN A 47 -7.94 10.50 -19.41
CA GLN A 47 -8.24 11.92 -19.24
C GLN A 47 -9.74 12.21 -19.32
N LYS A 48 -10.42 11.65 -20.32
CA LYS A 48 -11.88 11.78 -20.44
C LYS A 48 -12.62 11.17 -19.25
N ALA A 49 -12.18 10.01 -18.76
CA ALA A 49 -12.77 9.37 -17.59
C ALA A 49 -12.57 10.21 -16.33
N MET A 50 -11.37 10.74 -16.10
CA MET A 50 -11.09 11.64 -14.99
C MET A 50 -12.00 12.88 -14.98
N GLN A 51 -12.27 13.45 -16.16
CA GLN A 51 -13.19 14.59 -16.29
C GLN A 51 -14.63 14.25 -15.91
N LYS A 52 -15.05 12.99 -16.11
CA LYS A 52 -16.43 12.53 -15.86
C LYS A 52 -16.68 12.07 -14.43
N LEU A 53 -15.63 11.73 -13.67
CA LEU A 53 -15.76 11.34 -12.27
C LEU A 53 -16.37 12.48 -11.41
N GLU A 54 -17.17 12.13 -10.42
CA GLU A 54 -17.69 13.10 -9.45
C GLU A 54 -16.64 13.46 -8.40
N MET A 55 -15.81 12.48 -7.99
CA MET A 55 -14.76 12.66 -6.98
C MET A 55 -13.48 11.92 -7.36
N MET A 56 -12.35 12.58 -7.13
CA MET A 56 -11.02 11.97 -7.21
C MET A 56 -10.23 12.27 -5.93
N VAL A 57 -9.64 11.24 -5.37
CA VAL A 57 -8.70 11.35 -4.25
C VAL A 57 -7.36 10.81 -4.71
N ILE A 58 -6.33 11.63 -4.59
CA ILE A 58 -4.96 11.30 -5.00
C ILE A 58 -4.10 11.34 -3.75
N VAL A 59 -3.56 10.19 -3.37
CA VAL A 59 -2.70 10.01 -2.21
C VAL A 59 -1.29 9.73 -2.69
N ASP A 60 -0.41 10.69 -2.53
CA ASP A 60 0.97 10.60 -3.02
C ASP A 60 1.88 11.54 -2.20
N PRO A 61 3.18 11.27 -2.09
CA PRO A 61 4.10 12.18 -1.38
C PRO A 61 4.20 13.56 -1.99
N TYR A 62 3.92 13.71 -3.27
CA TYR A 62 3.87 14.97 -3.98
C TYR A 62 2.94 14.88 -5.20
N PRO A 63 2.53 16.02 -5.78
CA PRO A 63 1.66 16.02 -6.96
C PRO A 63 2.27 15.22 -8.12
N THR A 64 1.59 14.16 -8.52
CA THR A 64 1.97 13.31 -9.65
C THR A 64 1.17 13.63 -10.90
N VAL A 65 1.41 12.88 -11.99
CA VAL A 65 0.65 13.03 -13.24
C VAL A 65 -0.86 12.88 -13.01
N ALA A 66 -1.29 12.06 -12.03
CA ALA A 66 -2.70 11.93 -11.70
C ALA A 66 -3.35 13.26 -11.30
N SER A 67 -2.59 14.16 -10.68
CA SER A 67 -3.10 15.46 -10.22
C SER A 67 -3.21 16.53 -11.33
N VAL A 68 -2.57 16.32 -12.47
CA VAL A 68 -2.50 17.30 -13.57
C VAL A 68 -2.98 16.76 -14.92
N MET A 69 -3.38 15.51 -15.01
CA MET A 69 -3.83 14.88 -16.26
C MET A 69 -5.25 15.32 -16.67
N HIS A 70 -5.92 16.07 -15.83
CA HIS A 70 -7.30 16.53 -16.02
C HIS A 70 -7.37 18.06 -15.80
N ASP A 71 -8.45 18.68 -16.33
CA ASP A 71 -8.70 20.12 -16.19
C ASP A 71 -9.75 20.43 -15.10
N ARG A 72 -10.00 19.50 -14.18
CA ARG A 72 -11.00 19.67 -13.14
C ARG A 72 -10.53 20.66 -12.07
N THR A 73 -11.46 21.49 -11.62
CA THR A 73 -11.25 22.47 -10.55
C THR A 73 -12.05 22.16 -9.29
N ASP A 74 -12.87 21.09 -9.32
CA ASP A 74 -13.72 20.64 -8.21
C ASP A 74 -13.69 19.14 -8.06
N GLY A 75 -14.07 18.65 -6.89
CA GLY A 75 -14.12 17.21 -6.58
C GLY A 75 -12.78 16.49 -6.66
N VAL A 76 -11.66 17.20 -6.57
CA VAL A 76 -10.30 16.64 -6.57
C VAL A 76 -9.62 16.96 -5.24
N TYR A 77 -9.14 15.92 -4.56
CA TYR A 77 -8.48 16.02 -3.27
C TYR A 77 -7.08 15.43 -3.37
N LEU A 78 -6.07 16.24 -3.08
CA LEU A 78 -4.67 15.80 -3.00
C LEU A 78 -4.33 15.61 -1.52
N LEU A 79 -3.97 14.41 -1.13
CA LEU A 79 -3.60 14.07 0.23
C LEU A 79 -2.12 13.70 0.26
N PRO A 80 -1.30 14.43 1.03
CA PRO A 80 0.13 14.15 1.10
C PRO A 80 0.39 12.86 1.90
N ALA A 81 0.97 11.87 1.26
CA ALA A 81 1.46 10.67 1.93
C ALA A 81 2.89 10.88 2.43
N ALA A 82 3.22 10.25 3.54
CA ALA A 82 4.58 10.19 4.04
C ALA A 82 5.46 9.38 3.08
N THR A 83 6.73 9.82 2.94
CA THR A 83 7.73 9.10 2.17
C THR A 83 8.26 7.88 2.94
N GLN A 84 9.04 7.05 2.26
CA GLN A 84 9.69 5.89 2.87
C GLN A 84 10.67 6.22 4.01
N PHE A 85 11.12 7.48 4.13
CA PHE A 85 12.00 7.94 5.21
C PHE A 85 11.20 8.49 6.40
N GLU A 86 9.93 8.76 6.20
CA GLU A 86 9.03 9.38 7.17
C GLU A 86 8.07 8.37 7.83
N THR A 87 8.24 7.08 7.56
CA THR A 87 7.39 6.03 8.10
C THR A 87 8.18 4.77 8.42
N THR A 88 7.69 4.01 9.39
CA THR A 88 8.17 2.67 9.73
C THR A 88 7.32 1.62 9.04
N GLY A 89 7.87 0.46 8.75
CA GLY A 89 7.09 -0.68 8.30
C GLY A 89 7.86 -1.68 7.45
N SER A 90 7.16 -2.72 7.05
CA SER A 90 7.71 -3.72 6.14
C SER A 90 7.57 -3.27 4.68
N VAL A 91 8.51 -3.68 3.86
CA VAL A 91 8.48 -3.44 2.42
C VAL A 91 8.92 -4.68 1.67
N THR A 92 8.16 -5.02 0.63
CA THR A 92 8.53 -6.08 -0.31
C THR A 92 9.33 -5.50 -1.48
N ALA A 93 10.35 -6.22 -1.92
CA ALA A 93 11.17 -5.86 -3.06
C ALA A 93 10.90 -6.78 -4.26
N THR A 94 11.28 -6.34 -5.46
CA THR A 94 11.09 -7.09 -6.70
C THR A 94 11.84 -8.43 -6.74
N ASN A 95 12.89 -8.57 -5.94
CA ASN A 95 13.61 -9.84 -5.75
C ASN A 95 12.86 -10.86 -4.86
N ARG A 96 11.61 -10.56 -4.48
CA ARG A 96 10.76 -11.42 -3.64
C ARG A 96 11.27 -11.55 -2.21
N SER A 97 11.86 -10.50 -1.67
CA SER A 97 12.20 -10.40 -0.25
C SER A 97 11.31 -9.38 0.45
N ILE A 98 11.13 -9.55 1.74
CA ILE A 98 10.50 -8.58 2.63
C ILE A 98 11.50 -8.13 3.68
N GLN A 99 11.53 -6.82 3.95
CA GLN A 99 12.46 -6.18 4.87
C GLN A 99 11.70 -5.22 5.77
N TRP A 100 12.28 -4.90 6.90
CA TRP A 100 11.80 -3.83 7.77
C TRP A 100 12.55 -2.53 7.48
N ARG A 101 11.88 -1.41 7.67
CA ARG A 101 12.47 -0.07 7.65
C ARG A 101 11.99 0.71 8.85
N ASP A 102 12.90 1.41 9.52
CA ASP A 102 12.54 2.36 10.55
C ASP A 102 12.46 3.76 9.97
N GLN A 103 11.58 4.56 10.54
CA GLN A 103 11.47 5.98 10.27
C GLN A 103 12.81 6.68 10.56
N VAL A 104 13.22 7.56 9.69
CA VAL A 104 14.48 8.33 9.79
C VAL A 104 14.22 9.78 10.14
N ILE A 105 13.14 10.36 9.64
CA ILE A 105 12.71 11.74 9.88
C ILE A 105 11.20 11.76 10.14
N GLU A 106 10.76 12.78 10.86
CA GLU A 106 9.33 13.01 11.06
C GLU A 106 8.64 13.38 9.74
N PRO A 107 7.36 13.00 9.56
CA PRO A 107 6.58 13.41 8.40
C PRO A 107 6.58 14.92 8.22
N LEU A 108 6.84 15.36 7.00
CA LEU A 108 6.90 16.79 6.67
C LEU A 108 5.52 17.37 6.44
N PHE A 109 5.29 18.57 6.95
CA PHE A 109 4.03 19.31 6.80
C PHE A 109 2.81 18.52 7.31
N GLU A 110 1.82 18.32 6.45
CA GLU A 110 0.59 17.57 6.76
C GLU A 110 0.62 16.12 6.26
N SER A 111 1.80 15.65 5.82
CA SER A 111 1.92 14.28 5.32
C SER A 111 1.68 13.25 6.42
N LYS A 112 1.08 12.14 6.04
CA LYS A 112 0.74 11.05 6.95
C LYS A 112 1.10 9.70 6.34
N PRO A 113 1.48 8.71 7.18
CA PRO A 113 1.64 7.34 6.71
C PRO A 113 0.35 6.80 6.07
N ASP A 114 0.49 5.95 5.07
CA ASP A 114 -0.64 5.38 4.33
C ASP A 114 -1.68 4.70 5.25
N HIS A 115 -1.24 3.97 6.25
CA HIS A 115 -2.12 3.28 7.19
C HIS A 115 -2.91 4.25 8.09
N GLU A 116 -2.34 5.38 8.46
CA GLU A 116 -3.06 6.45 9.17
C GLU A 116 -4.13 7.06 8.26
N ILE A 117 -3.78 7.36 7.01
CA ILE A 117 -4.74 7.91 6.03
C ILE A 117 -5.90 6.92 5.82
N MET A 118 -5.61 5.62 5.68
CA MET A 118 -6.63 4.57 5.56
C MET A 118 -7.56 4.53 6.76
N TYR A 119 -7.01 4.61 7.97
CA TYR A 119 -7.80 4.61 9.19
C TYR A 119 -8.69 5.85 9.30
N LEU A 120 -8.17 7.03 8.97
CA LEU A 120 -8.95 8.27 8.96
C LEU A 120 -10.13 8.20 7.97
N PHE A 121 -9.93 7.62 6.80
CA PHE A 121 -11.03 7.33 5.87
C PHE A 121 -12.04 6.36 6.46
N ALA A 122 -11.58 5.25 7.02
CA ALA A 122 -12.45 4.25 7.61
C ALA A 122 -13.33 4.85 8.74
N ARG A 123 -12.76 5.70 9.58
CA ARG A 123 -13.50 6.45 10.61
C ARG A 123 -14.61 7.31 10.01
N LYS A 124 -14.29 8.09 8.99
CA LYS A 124 -15.26 8.97 8.32
C LYS A 124 -16.37 8.18 7.60
N LEU A 125 -16.06 7.00 7.11
CA LEU A 125 -17.01 6.11 6.44
C LEU A 125 -17.78 5.22 7.43
N GLY A 126 -17.48 5.27 8.72
CA GLY A 126 -18.22 4.61 9.78
C GLY A 126 -17.80 3.17 10.10
N PHE A 127 -16.67 2.70 9.58
CA PHE A 127 -16.15 1.35 9.84
C PHE A 127 -14.71 1.32 10.43
N GLY A 128 -14.30 2.42 11.06
CA GLY A 128 -12.96 2.52 11.63
C GLY A 128 -12.65 1.44 12.68
N ASN A 129 -13.63 1.12 13.54
CA ASN A 129 -13.46 0.09 14.56
C ASN A 129 -13.28 -1.32 13.97
N GLU A 130 -13.95 -1.60 12.86
CA GLU A 130 -13.80 -2.87 12.15
C GLU A 130 -12.43 -2.98 11.49
N LEU A 131 -11.93 -1.89 10.93
CA LEU A 131 -10.60 -1.85 10.29
C LEU A 131 -9.48 -2.15 11.29
N VAL A 132 -9.55 -1.55 12.49
CA VAL A 132 -8.49 -1.68 13.51
C VAL A 132 -8.83 -2.68 14.62
N LYS A 133 -9.77 -3.57 14.37
CA LYS A 133 -10.28 -4.52 15.37
C LYS A 133 -9.21 -5.33 16.09
N ASN A 134 -8.11 -5.63 15.41
CA ASN A 134 -7.03 -6.48 15.91
C ASN A 134 -5.73 -5.71 16.15
N TYR A 135 -5.77 -4.37 16.10
CA TYR A 135 -4.58 -3.52 16.21
C TYR A 135 -4.57 -2.78 17.54
N GLU A 136 -3.40 -2.61 18.09
CA GLU A 136 -3.14 -1.56 19.07
C GLU A 136 -3.04 -0.21 18.34
N MET A 137 -3.43 0.85 19.04
CA MET A 137 -3.48 2.19 18.49
C MET A 137 -2.53 3.12 19.25
N ASN A 138 -1.81 3.94 18.51
CA ASN A 138 -1.08 5.09 19.03
C ASN A 138 -1.79 6.37 18.58
N GLY A 139 -2.76 6.85 19.38
CA GLY A 139 -3.65 7.94 18.96
C GLY A 139 -4.52 7.52 17.76
N ASP A 140 -4.40 8.21 16.64
CA ASP A 140 -5.11 7.92 15.40
C ASP A 140 -4.26 7.04 14.43
N GLU A 141 -3.12 6.54 14.88
CA GLU A 141 -2.23 5.69 14.09
C GLU A 141 -2.33 4.22 14.53
N PRO A 142 -2.74 3.29 13.66
CA PRO A 142 -2.65 1.86 13.94
C PRO A 142 -1.18 1.41 14.09
N LEU A 143 -0.91 0.54 15.07
CA LEU A 143 0.42 0.00 15.26
C LEU A 143 0.84 -0.82 14.03
N ILE A 144 1.93 -0.40 13.39
CA ILE A 144 2.35 -0.96 12.10
C ILE A 144 2.73 -2.44 12.20
N GLU A 145 3.27 -2.88 13.32
CA GLU A 145 3.58 -4.27 13.60
C GLU A 145 2.33 -5.15 13.56
N ASP A 146 1.21 -4.65 14.09
CA ASP A 146 -0.04 -5.40 14.12
C ASP A 146 -0.65 -5.53 12.73
N ILE A 147 -0.44 -4.55 11.86
CA ILE A 147 -0.83 -4.63 10.46
C ILE A 147 -0.10 -5.81 9.78
N LEU A 148 1.21 -5.94 9.96
CA LEU A 148 1.97 -7.07 9.42
C LEU A 148 1.54 -8.39 10.04
N ARG A 149 1.30 -8.44 11.36
CA ARG A 149 0.79 -9.65 12.04
C ARG A 149 -0.58 -10.08 11.51
N GLU A 150 -1.46 -9.12 11.20
CA GLU A 150 -2.77 -9.43 10.62
C GLU A 150 -2.64 -9.95 9.18
N ILE A 151 -1.79 -9.34 8.36
CA ILE A 151 -1.47 -9.81 7.02
C ILE A 151 -0.96 -11.25 7.08
N ASN A 152 -0.05 -11.57 8.00
CA ASN A 152 0.45 -12.92 8.20
C ASN A 152 -0.68 -13.92 8.52
N ARG A 153 -1.60 -13.57 9.41
CA ARG A 153 -2.75 -14.42 9.75
C ARG A 153 -3.72 -14.60 8.59
N GLY A 154 -3.97 -13.54 7.83
CA GLY A 154 -4.91 -13.55 6.71
C GLY A 154 -4.41 -14.27 5.47
N MET A 155 -3.12 -14.38 5.30
CA MET A 155 -2.47 -14.84 4.08
C MET A 155 -1.67 -16.15 4.26
N TRP A 156 -2.06 -16.97 5.20
CA TRP A 156 -1.32 -18.20 5.52
C TRP A 156 -1.13 -19.17 4.32
N THR A 157 -1.97 -19.08 3.31
CA THR A 157 -1.90 -19.89 2.08
C THR A 157 -0.97 -19.33 1.00
N VAL A 158 -0.73 -18.00 1.01
CA VAL A 158 0.13 -17.29 0.06
C VAL A 158 1.15 -16.43 0.78
N GLY A 159 1.28 -16.61 2.03
CA GLY A 159 1.58 -15.72 3.05
C GLY A 159 2.98 -15.24 3.26
N TYR A 160 2.95 -14.46 4.28
CA TYR A 160 4.11 -13.90 4.96
C TYR A 160 4.41 -14.68 6.24
N THR A 161 3.92 -15.92 6.35
CA THR A 161 4.17 -16.82 7.48
C THR A 161 5.67 -16.94 7.73
N GLY A 162 6.09 -16.76 8.94
CA GLY A 162 7.50 -16.75 9.32
C GLY A 162 8.20 -15.41 9.11
N GLN A 163 7.48 -14.35 8.75
CA GLN A 163 8.01 -13.02 8.52
C GLN A 163 7.48 -12.03 9.56
N SER A 164 7.66 -12.33 10.83
CA SER A 164 7.21 -11.48 11.92
C SER A 164 7.94 -10.12 11.93
N PRO A 165 7.32 -9.06 12.47
CA PRO A 165 7.99 -7.78 12.65
C PRO A 165 9.31 -7.91 13.41
N GLU A 166 9.33 -8.76 14.45
CA GLU A 166 10.49 -9.00 15.31
C GLU A 166 11.66 -9.58 14.50
N ARG A 167 11.38 -10.60 13.70
CA ARG A 167 12.40 -11.24 12.85
C ARG A 167 12.94 -10.29 11.78
N LEU A 168 12.06 -9.51 11.15
CA LEU A 168 12.49 -8.52 10.16
C LEU A 168 13.35 -7.42 10.79
N LYS A 169 13.01 -6.97 11.99
CA LYS A 169 13.81 -5.99 12.75
C LYS A 169 15.16 -6.57 13.15
N GLU A 170 15.21 -7.83 13.55
CA GLU A 170 16.46 -8.52 13.86
C GLU A 170 17.40 -8.56 12.65
N HIS A 171 16.88 -8.90 11.47
CA HIS A 171 17.64 -8.85 10.23
C HIS A 171 18.19 -7.44 9.96
N GLN A 172 17.37 -6.41 10.06
CA GLN A 172 17.77 -5.03 9.86
C GLN A 172 18.87 -4.60 10.86
N GLN A 173 18.73 -4.93 12.12
CA GLN A 173 19.73 -4.58 13.16
C GLN A 173 21.07 -5.29 12.96
N ASN A 174 21.05 -6.46 12.35
CA ASN A 174 22.23 -7.29 12.11
C ASN A 174 22.69 -7.29 10.63
N TRP A 175 22.29 -6.27 9.85
CA TRP A 175 22.60 -6.18 8.41
C TRP A 175 24.11 -6.33 8.11
N HIS A 176 24.99 -5.92 9.00
CA HIS A 176 26.44 -5.98 8.87
C HIS A 176 27.01 -7.41 8.88
N THR A 177 26.22 -8.40 9.30
CA THR A 177 26.60 -9.82 9.26
C THR A 177 26.34 -10.46 7.90
N PHE A 178 25.58 -9.80 7.03
CA PHE A 178 25.20 -10.35 5.71
C PHE A 178 26.32 -10.12 4.68
N SER A 179 26.67 -11.16 3.96
CA SER A 179 27.65 -11.11 2.86
C SER A 179 27.03 -10.54 1.59
N PHE A 180 27.75 -9.65 0.91
CA PHE A 180 27.32 -9.14 -0.40
C PHE A 180 27.31 -10.20 -1.51
N GLU A 181 28.10 -11.26 -1.37
CA GLU A 181 28.25 -12.30 -2.39
C GLU A 181 27.05 -13.24 -2.44
N ASN A 182 26.51 -13.59 -1.29
CA ASN A 182 25.42 -14.56 -1.19
C ASN A 182 24.18 -14.04 -0.43
N LEU A 183 24.25 -12.83 0.10
CA LEU A 183 23.20 -12.18 0.92
C LEU A 183 22.80 -13.01 2.13
N ARG A 184 23.72 -13.86 2.64
CA ARG A 184 23.50 -14.64 3.87
C ARG A 184 24.28 -14.09 5.02
N ALA A 185 23.67 -14.12 6.19
CA ALA A 185 24.34 -13.76 7.45
C ALA A 185 25.44 -14.79 7.80
N GLN A 186 26.54 -14.29 8.32
CA GLN A 186 27.67 -15.09 8.81
C GLN A 186 27.92 -14.75 10.27
N GLY A 187 27.40 -15.59 11.15
CA GLY A 187 27.40 -15.37 12.59
C GLY A 187 26.28 -14.43 13.07
N GLY A 188 26.18 -14.29 14.38
CA GLY A 188 25.14 -13.51 15.04
C GLY A 188 23.76 -14.20 15.07
N PRO A 189 22.71 -13.47 15.49
CA PRO A 189 21.38 -14.04 15.67
C PRO A 189 20.74 -14.56 14.39
N ALA A 190 21.12 -13.99 13.24
CA ALA A 190 20.56 -14.32 11.93
C ALA A 190 21.47 -15.25 11.10
N ASP A 191 22.43 -15.95 11.74
CA ASP A 191 23.41 -16.79 11.03
C ASP A 191 22.75 -17.79 10.07
N GLY A 192 23.19 -17.75 8.83
CA GLY A 192 22.66 -18.60 7.75
C GLY A 192 21.40 -18.07 7.06
N ASP A 193 20.72 -17.09 7.63
CA ASP A 193 19.53 -16.47 7.03
C ASP A 193 19.92 -15.55 5.87
N TYR A 194 18.98 -15.35 4.95
CA TYR A 194 19.11 -14.36 3.88
C TYR A 194 18.81 -12.94 4.38
N TYR A 195 19.48 -11.95 3.80
CA TYR A 195 19.12 -10.56 3.98
C TYR A 195 17.71 -10.29 3.43
N GLY A 196 16.80 -9.92 4.32
CA GLY A 196 15.38 -9.91 3.98
C GLY A 196 14.83 -11.33 3.80
N LEU A 197 13.66 -11.58 4.35
CA LEU A 197 13.04 -12.89 4.26
C LEU A 197 12.34 -13.08 2.90
N PRO A 198 12.40 -14.29 2.31
CA PRO A 198 11.70 -14.55 1.06
C PRO A 198 10.18 -14.55 1.26
N TRP A 199 9.45 -14.14 0.22
CA TRP A 199 7.99 -14.24 0.17
C TRP A 199 7.53 -14.73 -1.21
N PRO A 200 6.39 -15.40 -1.32
CA PRO A 200 5.61 -15.99 -0.24
C PRO A 200 6.36 -17.15 0.44
N CYS A 201 6.15 -17.29 1.76
CA CYS A 201 6.70 -18.38 2.55
C CYS A 201 5.63 -19.46 2.71
N TRP A 202 5.56 -20.39 1.79
CA TRP A 202 4.54 -21.43 1.77
C TRP A 202 4.74 -22.43 2.91
N GLY A 203 3.80 -22.44 3.86
CA GLY A 203 3.75 -23.48 4.89
C GLY A 203 4.95 -23.54 5.83
N THR A 204 5.72 -22.47 5.91
CA THR A 204 6.83 -22.37 6.87
C THR A 204 6.26 -21.86 8.21
N PRO A 205 6.34 -22.63 9.29
CA PRO A 205 6.05 -22.11 10.61
C PRO A 205 7.08 -21.04 10.98
N GLU A 206 6.70 -20.14 11.88
CA GLU A 206 7.61 -19.16 12.49
C GLU A 206 8.72 -19.84 13.31
#